data_70da46f685b1471bbf9feef14a82bef4
#
_entry.id   70da46f685b1471bbf9feef14a82bef4
#
_cell.length_a   1.000
_cell.length_b   1.000
_cell.length_c   1.000
_cell.angle_alpha   90.00
_cell.angle_beta   90.00
_cell.angle_gamma   90.00
#
_symmetry.space_group_name_H-M   'P 1'
#
loop_
_entity.id
_entity.type
_entity.pdbx_description
1 polymer ?
#
loop_
_entity_poly.entity_id
_entity_poly.type
_entity_poly.pdbx_seq_one_letter_code
_entity_poly.pdbx_strand_id
1 'polypeptide(L)'
;MTVSDCSVVELRQYTLHPGRRDVLIEIFEREFIETQEAVGIHVIGQFRDEADPNRFVWLRGFRDMEVRKAALTAFYLDGAAWKAHGRAAAATMVDSDDVLLLRPASSDSGGAPERERPPIGATPPESRVMATIVHRDAPVDEMFHAFFEDEVAPFLKEIGGAPAVRFQTEPAENTFPRLPVRTGENVFVWFTSFADADHHRDHLDRLARSPEWTTRLQPALAPTLERLTLAPTARSLLR
;
A
#
# COMPACT_ATOMS: atom_id res chain seq x y z
N MET A 1 -14.06 -1.07 10.18
CA MET A 1 -13.43 0.13 9.56
C MET A 1 -13.06 -0.25 8.15
N THR A 2 -13.37 0.56 7.18
CA THR A 2 -13.05 0.38 5.76
C THR A 2 -11.90 1.29 5.35
N VAL A 3 -11.33 1.12 4.17
CA VAL A 3 -10.29 2.06 3.63
C VAL A 3 -10.86 3.48 3.56
N SER A 4 -12.15 3.62 3.24
CA SER A 4 -12.85 4.91 3.15
C SER A 4 -12.96 5.64 4.50
N ASP A 5 -12.84 4.92 5.63
CA ASP A 5 -12.87 5.51 6.96
C ASP A 5 -11.48 6.00 7.42
N CYS A 6 -10.43 5.76 6.60
CA CYS A 6 -9.06 6.13 6.92
C CYS A 6 -8.70 7.45 6.25
N SER A 7 -8.39 8.49 7.04
CA SER A 7 -7.83 9.71 6.48
C SER A 7 -6.29 9.72 6.47
N VAL A 8 -5.66 8.74 7.11
CA VAL A 8 -4.20 8.54 7.10
C VAL A 8 -3.89 7.09 6.77
N VAL A 9 -2.96 6.87 5.85
CA VAL A 9 -2.52 5.54 5.40
C VAL A 9 -1.00 5.49 5.38
N GLU A 10 -0.43 4.37 5.79
CA GLU A 10 0.99 4.08 5.60
C GLU A 10 1.17 2.99 4.55
N LEU A 11 1.92 3.28 3.49
CA LEU A 11 2.49 2.28 2.60
C LEU A 11 3.89 1.96 3.09
N ARG A 12 4.10 0.73 3.53
CA ARG A 12 5.33 0.27 4.17
C ARG A 12 6.00 -0.79 3.31
N GLN A 13 7.27 -0.58 3.00
CA GLN A 13 8.08 -1.49 2.21
C GLN A 13 9.25 -1.97 3.08
N TYR A 14 9.22 -3.23 3.49
CA TYR A 14 10.25 -3.79 4.35
C TYR A 14 11.25 -4.60 3.55
N THR A 15 12.54 -4.32 3.75
CA THR A 15 13.62 -5.19 3.26
C THR A 15 13.95 -6.23 4.32
N LEU A 16 13.92 -7.49 3.94
CA LEU A 16 14.08 -8.62 4.84
C LEU A 16 15.39 -9.37 4.58
N HIS A 17 15.85 -10.08 5.58
CA HIS A 17 16.93 -11.03 5.37
C HIS A 17 16.50 -12.13 4.38
N PRO A 18 17.44 -12.65 3.55
CA PRO A 18 17.11 -13.68 2.56
C PRO A 18 16.38 -14.88 3.18
N GLY A 19 15.24 -15.25 2.55
CA GLY A 19 14.39 -16.36 2.98
C GLY A 19 13.55 -16.11 4.23
N ARG A 20 13.48 -14.85 4.73
CA ARG A 20 12.72 -14.54 5.96
C ARG A 20 11.32 -13.98 5.69
N ARG A 21 10.96 -13.75 4.44
CA ARG A 21 9.65 -13.15 4.11
C ARG A 21 8.47 -13.99 4.61
N ASP A 22 8.46 -15.27 4.36
CA ASP A 22 7.35 -16.13 4.78
C ASP A 22 7.29 -16.29 6.30
N VAL A 23 8.43 -16.25 7.00
CA VAL A 23 8.46 -16.22 8.48
C VAL A 23 7.79 -14.97 9.02
N LEU A 24 8.07 -13.78 8.41
CA LEU A 24 7.41 -12.55 8.81
C LEU A 24 5.90 -12.60 8.51
N ILE A 25 5.52 -13.07 7.32
CA ILE A 25 4.10 -13.17 6.92
C ILE A 25 3.33 -14.06 7.90
N GLU A 26 3.89 -15.21 8.28
CA GLU A 26 3.26 -16.12 9.25
C GLU A 26 3.03 -15.45 10.61
N ILE A 27 4.05 -14.77 11.16
CA ILE A 27 3.93 -14.01 12.42
C ILE A 27 2.87 -12.91 12.27
N PHE A 28 2.94 -12.16 11.17
CA PHE A 28 2.07 -11.02 10.93
C PHE A 28 0.59 -11.44 10.83
N GLU A 29 0.30 -12.47 10.05
CA GLU A 29 -1.07 -12.94 9.83
C GLU A 29 -1.67 -13.60 11.06
N ARG A 30 -0.85 -14.26 11.90
CA ARG A 30 -1.33 -14.96 13.09
C ARG A 30 -1.43 -14.07 14.32
N GLU A 31 -0.48 -13.14 14.49
CA GLU A 31 -0.33 -12.43 15.77
C GLU A 31 -0.64 -10.93 15.67
N PHE A 32 -0.47 -10.32 14.48
CA PHE A 32 -0.48 -8.86 14.39
C PHE A 32 -1.71 -8.28 13.72
N ILE A 33 -2.48 -9.01 12.94
CA ILE A 33 -3.63 -8.42 12.24
C ILE A 33 -4.70 -8.02 13.25
N GLU A 34 -5.31 -8.98 13.96
CA GLU A 34 -6.40 -8.72 14.89
C GLU A 34 -5.97 -7.82 16.05
N THR A 35 -4.73 -7.97 16.51
CA THR A 35 -4.22 -7.17 17.64
C THR A 35 -3.95 -5.72 17.25
N GLN A 36 -3.61 -5.44 15.98
CA GLN A 36 -3.58 -4.09 15.45
C GLN A 36 -4.99 -3.52 15.28
N GLU A 37 -5.91 -4.30 14.71
CA GLU A 37 -7.29 -3.86 14.50
C GLU A 37 -8.02 -3.57 15.82
N ALA A 38 -7.74 -4.34 16.87
CA ALA A 38 -8.30 -4.12 18.20
C ALA A 38 -7.93 -2.77 18.83
N VAL A 39 -6.84 -2.14 18.40
CA VAL A 39 -6.40 -0.82 18.89
C VAL A 39 -6.66 0.32 17.90
N GLY A 40 -7.40 0.07 16.81
CA GLY A 40 -7.79 1.09 15.85
C GLY A 40 -6.86 1.27 14.64
N ILE A 41 -5.96 0.31 14.37
CA ILE A 41 -5.19 0.23 13.14
C ILE A 41 -5.96 -0.64 12.15
N HIS A 42 -6.31 -0.10 10.99
CA HIS A 42 -6.92 -0.90 9.94
C HIS A 42 -5.85 -1.51 9.04
N VAL A 43 -5.70 -2.84 9.05
CA VAL A 43 -4.73 -3.55 8.21
C VAL A 43 -5.35 -3.79 6.83
N ILE A 44 -4.98 -2.96 5.85
CA ILE A 44 -5.62 -2.90 4.52
C ILE A 44 -5.14 -4.02 3.60
N GLY A 45 -3.84 -4.25 3.54
CA GLY A 45 -3.28 -5.24 2.64
C GLY A 45 -1.86 -5.64 3.01
N GLN A 46 -1.50 -6.88 2.71
CA GLN A 46 -0.18 -7.44 2.89
C GLN A 46 0.22 -8.19 1.62
N PHE A 47 1.46 -8.02 1.20
CA PHE A 47 1.88 -8.47 -0.12
C PHE A 47 3.31 -9.00 -0.13
N ARG A 48 3.55 -9.96 -1.00
CA ARG A 48 4.86 -10.32 -1.50
C ARG A 48 5.17 -9.46 -2.72
N ASP A 49 6.28 -8.76 -2.73
CA ASP A 49 6.80 -8.18 -3.97
C ASP A 49 7.30 -9.32 -4.87
N GLU A 50 6.83 -9.36 -6.12
CA GLU A 50 7.26 -10.38 -7.09
C GLU A 50 8.62 -10.07 -7.71
N ALA A 51 9.02 -8.80 -7.75
CA ALA A 51 10.33 -8.37 -8.26
C ALA A 51 11.47 -8.58 -7.24
N ASP A 52 11.14 -8.56 -5.93
CA ASP A 52 12.12 -8.76 -4.86
C ASP A 52 11.63 -9.82 -3.86
N PRO A 53 12.22 -11.03 -3.84
CA PRO A 53 11.82 -12.10 -2.93
C PRO A 53 12.05 -11.79 -1.44
N ASN A 54 12.84 -10.76 -1.13
CA ASN A 54 13.12 -10.32 0.22
C ASN A 54 12.35 -9.06 0.62
N ARG A 55 11.39 -8.60 -0.19
CA ARG A 55 10.55 -7.46 0.14
C ARG A 55 9.16 -7.90 0.59
N PHE A 56 8.72 -7.32 1.72
CA PHE A 56 7.36 -7.42 2.23
C PHE A 56 6.73 -6.03 2.19
N VAL A 57 5.61 -5.89 1.48
CA VAL A 57 4.88 -4.62 1.33
C VAL A 57 3.55 -4.73 2.03
N TRP A 58 3.16 -3.71 2.77
CA TRP A 58 1.87 -3.71 3.42
C TRP A 58 1.31 -2.31 3.65
N LEU A 59 -0.02 -2.22 3.76
CA LEU A 59 -0.75 -0.99 4.02
C LEU A 59 -1.52 -1.10 5.30
N ARG A 60 -1.49 -0.02 6.08
CA ARG A 60 -2.40 0.17 7.21
C ARG A 60 -2.98 1.57 7.20
N GLY A 61 -4.20 1.69 7.72
CA GLY A 61 -4.92 2.95 7.77
C GLY A 61 -5.33 3.32 9.19
N PHE A 62 -5.56 4.61 9.37
CA PHE A 62 -5.99 5.22 10.63
C PHE A 62 -7.05 6.28 10.33
N ARG A 63 -7.97 6.49 11.26
CA ARG A 63 -8.98 7.51 11.10
C ARG A 63 -8.39 8.92 10.98
N ASP A 64 -7.33 9.22 11.75
CA ASP A 64 -6.62 10.49 11.77
C ASP A 64 -5.23 10.33 12.42
N MET A 65 -4.42 11.41 12.46
CA MET A 65 -3.07 11.40 13.02
C MET A 65 -3.03 11.21 14.55
N GLU A 66 -4.07 11.63 15.29
CA GLU A 66 -4.18 11.42 16.74
C GLU A 66 -4.51 9.95 17.05
N VAL A 67 -5.45 9.37 16.32
CA VAL A 67 -5.74 7.93 16.40
C VAL A 67 -4.51 7.12 16.01
N ARG A 68 -3.77 7.52 14.96
CA ARG A 68 -2.51 6.88 14.58
C ARG A 68 -1.53 6.84 15.76
N LYS A 69 -1.28 7.98 16.42
CA LYS A 69 -0.38 8.05 17.57
C LYS A 69 -0.83 7.14 18.70
N ALA A 70 -2.10 7.21 19.08
CA ALA A 70 -2.66 6.41 20.16
C ALA A 70 -2.59 4.91 19.86
N ALA A 71 -3.00 4.51 18.64
CA ALA A 71 -3.01 3.12 18.22
C ALA A 71 -1.60 2.51 18.12
N LEU A 72 -0.63 3.27 17.57
CA LEU A 72 0.77 2.83 17.52
C LEU A 72 1.37 2.70 18.92
N THR A 73 1.05 3.60 19.83
CA THR A 73 1.47 3.51 21.23
C THR A 73 0.88 2.25 21.88
N ALA A 74 -0.43 2.03 21.75
CA ALA A 74 -1.11 0.88 22.31
C ALA A 74 -0.57 -0.44 21.76
N PHE A 75 -0.24 -0.51 20.46
CA PHE A 75 0.28 -1.74 19.86
C PHE A 75 1.76 -1.97 20.20
N TYR A 76 2.64 -0.99 19.94
CA TYR A 76 4.10 -1.19 20.02
C TYR A 76 4.67 -1.03 21.42
N LEU A 77 4.07 -0.22 22.30
CA LEU A 77 4.59 0.01 23.65
C LEU A 77 3.85 -0.84 24.69
N ASP A 78 2.54 -0.94 24.57
CA ASP A 78 1.69 -1.57 25.58
C ASP A 78 1.21 -2.97 25.16
N GLY A 79 1.15 -3.26 23.85
CA GLY A 79 0.55 -4.44 23.28
C GLY A 79 1.25 -5.76 23.66
N ALA A 80 0.47 -6.72 24.16
CA ALA A 80 0.97 -8.04 24.53
C ALA A 80 1.53 -8.82 23.33
N ALA A 81 0.87 -8.73 22.19
CA ALA A 81 1.31 -9.40 20.96
C ALA A 81 2.69 -8.90 20.48
N TRP A 82 2.91 -7.56 20.49
CA TRP A 82 4.19 -7.02 20.14
C TRP A 82 5.29 -7.41 21.16
N LYS A 83 4.99 -7.38 22.45
CA LYS A 83 5.94 -7.82 23.48
C LYS A 83 6.33 -9.30 23.32
N ALA A 84 5.40 -10.15 22.92
CA ALA A 84 5.65 -11.58 22.72
C ALA A 84 6.37 -11.90 21.41
N HIS A 85 5.99 -11.26 20.29
CA HIS A 85 6.39 -11.65 18.94
C HIS A 85 7.22 -10.59 18.19
N GLY A 86 7.28 -9.35 18.69
CA GLY A 86 7.94 -8.24 18.00
C GLY A 86 9.44 -8.48 17.79
N ARG A 87 10.14 -9.12 18.73
CA ARG A 87 11.56 -9.47 18.58
C ARG A 87 11.78 -10.48 17.43
N ALA A 88 10.90 -11.47 17.31
CA ALA A 88 10.99 -12.47 16.25
C ALA A 88 10.69 -11.82 14.87
N ALA A 89 9.69 -10.94 14.81
CA ALA A 89 9.40 -10.17 13.60
C ALA A 89 10.56 -9.26 13.22
N ALA A 90 11.08 -8.46 14.15
CA ALA A 90 12.23 -7.56 13.90
C ALA A 90 13.48 -8.30 13.42
N ALA A 91 13.72 -9.53 13.92
CA ALA A 91 14.85 -10.36 13.49
C ALA A 91 14.74 -10.85 12.03
N THR A 92 13.62 -10.65 11.36
CA THR A 92 13.45 -10.94 9.93
C THR A 92 13.85 -9.75 9.04
N MET A 93 13.94 -8.53 9.60
CA MET A 93 14.06 -7.28 8.88
C MET A 93 15.51 -6.79 8.82
N VAL A 94 15.91 -6.33 7.65
CA VAL A 94 17.12 -5.53 7.44
C VAL A 94 16.79 -4.05 7.58
N ASP A 95 15.65 -3.65 6.98
CA ASP A 95 15.14 -2.29 6.99
C ASP A 95 13.60 -2.29 7.01
N SER A 96 13.02 -1.38 7.78
CA SER A 96 11.57 -1.19 7.92
C SER A 96 11.17 0.29 7.82
N ASP A 97 12.09 1.17 7.40
CA ASP A 97 11.94 2.63 7.46
C ASP A 97 11.49 3.24 6.12
N ASP A 98 11.44 2.43 5.04
CA ASP A 98 10.84 2.83 3.77
C ASP A 98 9.31 2.88 3.89
N VAL A 99 8.81 4.01 4.35
CA VAL A 99 7.40 4.24 4.67
C VAL A 99 6.92 5.55 4.10
N LEU A 100 5.92 5.50 3.23
CA LEU A 100 5.19 6.68 2.78
C LEU A 100 3.99 6.92 3.70
N LEU A 101 3.92 8.14 4.26
CA LEU A 101 2.75 8.61 4.99
C LEU A 101 1.81 9.30 4.01
N LEU A 102 0.60 8.77 3.89
CA LEU A 102 -0.34 9.09 2.82
C LEU A 102 -1.70 9.49 3.38
N ARG A 103 -2.48 10.20 2.56
CA ARG A 103 -3.92 10.45 2.76
C ARG A 103 -4.67 10.14 1.47
N PRO A 104 -6.00 9.87 1.52
CA PRO A 104 -6.81 9.74 0.31
C PRO A 104 -6.64 10.95 -0.60
N ALA A 105 -6.55 10.70 -1.90
CA ALA A 105 -6.35 11.76 -2.88
C ALA A 105 -7.60 12.65 -3.06
N SER A 106 -8.80 12.06 -2.88
CA SER A 106 -10.10 12.78 -2.88
C SER A 106 -11.09 11.99 -2.02
N SER A 107 -12.25 12.59 -1.70
CA SER A 107 -13.36 11.90 -1.01
C SER A 107 -13.86 10.68 -1.78
N ASP A 108 -13.74 10.68 -3.10
CA ASP A 108 -14.14 9.62 -4.02
C ASP A 108 -12.95 8.76 -4.48
N SER A 109 -11.84 8.75 -3.74
CA SER A 109 -10.60 8.03 -4.09
C SER A 109 -10.75 6.52 -4.24
N GLY A 110 -11.97 6.01 -4.24
CA GLY A 110 -12.30 4.60 -4.32
C GLY A 110 -12.11 3.94 -2.95
N GLY A 111 -13.09 3.20 -2.51
CA GLY A 111 -12.93 2.26 -1.40
C GLY A 111 -12.52 0.92 -1.96
N ALA A 112 -11.53 0.28 -1.38
CA ALA A 112 -11.44 -1.16 -1.57
C ALA A 112 -12.80 -1.76 -1.15
N PRO A 113 -13.38 -2.67 -1.93
CA PRO A 113 -14.66 -3.26 -1.58
C PRO A 113 -14.56 -3.84 -0.18
N GLU A 114 -15.57 -3.60 0.65
CA GLU A 114 -15.65 -4.18 1.98
C GLU A 114 -15.62 -5.70 1.85
N ARG A 115 -14.60 -6.32 2.39
CA ARG A 115 -14.42 -7.77 2.32
C ARG A 115 -14.22 -8.31 3.72
N GLU A 116 -14.82 -9.45 3.98
CA GLU A 116 -14.50 -10.22 5.16
C GLU A 116 -13.05 -10.73 5.07
N ARG A 117 -12.32 -10.59 6.19
CA ARG A 117 -10.94 -11.07 6.25
C ARG A 117 -10.92 -12.59 6.28
N PRO A 118 -10.15 -13.24 5.40
CA PRO A 118 -10.00 -14.69 5.43
C PRO A 118 -9.41 -15.18 6.76
N PRO A 119 -9.77 -16.38 7.21
CA PRO A 119 -9.22 -16.97 8.43
C PRO A 119 -7.72 -17.26 8.32
N ILE A 120 -7.07 -17.46 9.46
CA ILE A 120 -5.69 -17.96 9.52
C ILE A 120 -5.60 -19.30 8.78
N GLY A 121 -4.58 -19.46 7.94
CA GLY A 121 -4.37 -20.66 7.13
C GLY A 121 -5.16 -20.71 5.82
N ALA A 122 -5.86 -19.63 5.45
CA ALA A 122 -6.48 -19.53 4.14
C ALA A 122 -5.43 -19.57 3.01
N THR A 123 -5.86 -19.97 1.82
CA THR A 123 -5.01 -19.97 0.63
C THR A 123 -4.86 -18.55 0.08
N PRO A 124 -3.64 -18.12 -0.30
CA PRO A 124 -3.46 -16.84 -0.99
C PRO A 124 -4.27 -16.80 -2.29
N PRO A 125 -4.84 -15.62 -2.65
CA PRO A 125 -5.57 -15.48 -3.90
C PRO A 125 -4.63 -15.49 -5.12
N GLU A 126 -5.16 -15.78 -6.29
CA GLU A 126 -4.41 -15.72 -7.55
C GLU A 126 -4.25 -14.29 -8.08
N SER A 127 -5.03 -13.36 -7.53
CA SER A 127 -5.02 -11.94 -7.92
C SER A 127 -3.64 -11.29 -7.78
N ARG A 128 -3.45 -10.23 -8.55
CA ARG A 128 -2.28 -9.34 -8.43
C ARG A 128 -2.74 -7.93 -8.14
N VAL A 129 -1.92 -7.23 -7.38
CA VAL A 129 -2.10 -5.80 -7.12
C VAL A 129 -0.86 -5.08 -7.63
N MET A 130 -1.05 -4.03 -8.41
CA MET A 130 0.02 -3.14 -8.80
C MET A 130 -0.13 -1.83 -8.02
N ALA A 131 0.91 -1.44 -7.29
CA ALA A 131 1.05 -0.10 -6.78
C ALA A 131 1.89 0.71 -7.76
N THR A 132 1.38 1.86 -8.19
CA THR A 132 2.15 2.81 -9.01
C THR A 132 2.36 4.07 -8.19
N ILE A 133 3.63 4.47 -8.04
CA ILE A 133 4.06 5.63 -7.26
C ILE A 133 4.65 6.65 -8.23
N VAL A 134 4.05 7.84 -8.23
CA VAL A 134 4.51 9.02 -8.97
C VAL A 134 5.23 9.93 -7.99
N HIS A 135 6.53 10.12 -8.17
CA HIS A 135 7.29 11.12 -7.41
C HIS A 135 7.21 12.47 -8.11
N ARG A 136 6.91 13.51 -7.36
CA ARG A 136 6.68 14.87 -7.87
C ARG A 136 7.62 15.86 -7.18
N ASP A 137 7.98 16.91 -7.92
CA ASP A 137 8.78 18.03 -7.40
C ASP A 137 7.95 18.99 -6.50
N ALA A 138 6.61 18.92 -6.59
CA ALA A 138 5.68 19.76 -5.84
C ALA A 138 4.49 18.92 -5.33
N PRO A 139 3.78 19.40 -4.28
CA PRO A 139 2.56 18.78 -3.82
C PRO A 139 1.54 18.56 -4.95
N VAL A 140 0.72 17.55 -4.79
CA VAL A 140 -0.41 17.29 -5.71
C VAL A 140 -1.41 18.41 -5.59
N ASP A 141 -1.72 19.06 -6.72
CA ASP A 141 -2.65 20.18 -6.86
C ASP A 141 -3.93 19.78 -7.63
N GLU A 142 -4.88 20.70 -7.69
CA GLU A 142 -6.16 20.46 -8.38
C GLU A 142 -5.98 20.16 -9.87
N MET A 143 -4.99 20.77 -10.53
CA MET A 143 -4.73 20.55 -11.95
C MET A 143 -4.21 19.14 -12.20
N PHE A 144 -3.33 18.61 -11.32
CA PHE A 144 -2.88 17.23 -11.41
C PHE A 144 -4.03 16.26 -11.11
N HIS A 145 -4.87 16.55 -10.12
CA HIS A 145 -6.05 15.73 -9.85
C HIS A 145 -6.99 15.67 -11.05
N ALA A 146 -7.33 16.82 -11.66
CA ALA A 146 -8.16 16.85 -12.85
C ALA A 146 -7.54 16.06 -14.01
N PHE A 147 -6.25 16.24 -14.29
CA PHE A 147 -5.54 15.47 -15.30
C PHE A 147 -5.60 13.95 -15.03
N PHE A 148 -5.38 13.54 -13.78
CA PHE A 148 -5.46 12.12 -13.43
C PHE A 148 -6.87 11.55 -13.62
N GLU A 149 -7.90 12.23 -13.10
CA GLU A 149 -9.29 11.74 -13.13
C GLU A 149 -9.92 11.81 -14.53
N ASP A 150 -9.60 12.85 -15.31
CA ASP A 150 -10.24 13.08 -16.61
C ASP A 150 -9.52 12.37 -17.76
N GLU A 151 -8.21 12.10 -17.63
CA GLU A 151 -7.44 11.54 -18.73
C GLU A 151 -6.78 10.21 -18.36
N VAL A 152 -6.06 10.12 -17.23
CA VAL A 152 -5.25 8.94 -16.87
C VAL A 152 -6.14 7.78 -16.41
N ALA A 153 -7.03 8.01 -15.48
CA ALA A 153 -7.87 6.95 -14.90
C ALA A 153 -8.83 6.33 -15.93
N PRO A 154 -9.50 7.11 -16.82
CA PRO A 154 -10.29 6.54 -17.90
C PRO A 154 -9.45 5.69 -18.88
N PHE A 155 -8.28 6.17 -19.27
CA PHE A 155 -7.36 5.40 -20.12
C PHE A 155 -6.95 4.08 -19.47
N LEU A 156 -6.51 4.11 -18.20
CA LEU A 156 -6.14 2.90 -17.47
C LEU A 156 -7.32 1.91 -17.37
N LYS A 157 -8.52 2.41 -17.13
CA LYS A 157 -9.75 1.60 -17.11
C LYS A 157 -10.02 0.92 -18.45
N GLU A 158 -9.87 1.64 -19.55
CA GLU A 158 -10.06 1.10 -20.92
C GLU A 158 -9.12 -0.07 -21.21
N ILE A 159 -7.88 0.01 -20.75
CA ILE A 159 -6.89 -1.06 -20.95
C ILE A 159 -6.88 -2.11 -19.82
N GLY A 160 -7.94 -2.16 -19.00
CA GLY A 160 -8.12 -3.19 -17.97
C GLY A 160 -7.37 -2.97 -16.66
N GLY A 161 -6.89 -1.76 -16.38
CA GLY A 161 -6.15 -1.40 -15.17
C GLY A 161 -6.78 -0.27 -14.36
N ALA A 162 -8.11 -0.30 -14.13
CA ALA A 162 -8.80 0.73 -13.37
C ALA A 162 -8.19 0.96 -11.98
N PRO A 163 -7.83 2.20 -11.60
CA PRO A 163 -7.38 2.52 -10.25
C PRO A 163 -8.46 2.24 -9.21
N ALA A 164 -8.17 1.37 -8.24
CA ALA A 164 -9.12 0.99 -7.19
C ALA A 164 -9.11 1.98 -6.02
N VAL A 165 -7.92 2.37 -5.56
CA VAL A 165 -7.72 3.36 -4.49
C VAL A 165 -6.58 4.31 -4.86
N ARG A 166 -6.67 5.57 -4.43
CA ARG A 166 -5.69 6.62 -4.74
C ARG A 166 -5.33 7.40 -3.49
N PHE A 167 -4.03 7.65 -3.35
CA PHE A 167 -3.46 8.36 -2.22
C PHE A 167 -2.48 9.44 -2.68
N GLN A 168 -2.23 10.40 -1.80
CA GLN A 168 -1.20 11.43 -1.95
C GLN A 168 -0.46 11.59 -0.63
N THR A 169 0.69 12.27 -0.64
CA THR A 169 1.46 12.56 0.58
C THR A 169 0.59 13.21 1.65
N GLU A 170 0.65 12.70 2.88
CA GLU A 170 0.16 13.36 4.08
C GLU A 170 1.26 14.29 4.60
N PRO A 171 1.06 15.63 4.63
CA PRO A 171 2.09 16.59 5.03
C PRO A 171 2.30 16.72 6.54
N ALA A 172 1.44 16.10 7.36
CA ALA A 172 1.56 16.19 8.81
C ALA A 172 2.86 15.55 9.32
N GLU A 173 3.39 16.12 10.40
CA GLU A 173 4.55 15.56 11.07
C GLU A 173 4.29 14.14 11.60
N ASN A 174 5.33 13.30 11.58
CA ASN A 174 5.24 11.96 12.13
C ASN A 174 4.98 11.98 13.64
N THR A 175 3.77 11.67 14.06
CA THR A 175 3.34 11.66 15.47
C THR A 175 3.90 10.48 16.30
N PHE A 176 4.62 9.54 15.67
CA PHE A 176 5.26 8.39 16.33
C PHE A 176 6.69 8.17 15.82
N PRO A 177 7.68 8.98 16.29
CA PRO A 177 9.05 8.99 15.75
C PRO A 177 9.82 7.66 15.89
N ARG A 178 9.37 6.74 16.74
CA ARG A 178 9.96 5.38 16.86
C ARG A 178 9.81 4.54 15.60
N LEU A 179 8.85 4.88 14.74
CA LEU A 179 8.69 4.31 13.41
C LEU A 179 8.92 5.45 12.40
N PRO A 180 10.09 5.50 11.79
CA PRO A 180 10.40 6.50 10.78
C PRO A 180 9.43 6.46 9.60
N VAL A 181 9.26 7.60 8.95
CA VAL A 181 8.58 7.76 7.68
C VAL A 181 9.43 8.64 6.78
N ARG A 182 9.36 8.43 5.48
CA ARG A 182 10.01 9.29 4.48
C ARG A 182 9.40 10.69 4.55
N THR A 183 10.25 11.70 4.49
CA THR A 183 9.84 13.11 4.60
C THR A 183 10.40 13.92 3.44
N GLY A 184 9.78 15.07 3.14
CA GLY A 184 10.24 15.96 2.07
C GLY A 184 9.91 15.43 0.67
N GLU A 185 9.03 14.46 0.54
CA GLU A 185 8.60 13.89 -0.72
C GLU A 185 7.16 14.23 -1.02
N ASN A 186 6.88 14.43 -2.30
CA ASN A 186 5.52 14.57 -2.80
C ASN A 186 5.23 13.40 -3.72
N VAL A 187 4.31 12.54 -3.32
CA VAL A 187 3.92 11.39 -4.11
C VAL A 187 2.43 11.36 -4.37
N PHE A 188 2.07 10.78 -5.51
CA PHE A 188 0.73 10.32 -5.81
C PHE A 188 0.80 8.82 -6.07
N VAL A 189 -0.06 8.05 -5.40
CA VAL A 189 -0.03 6.59 -5.43
C VAL A 189 -1.40 6.07 -5.80
N TRP A 190 -1.47 5.11 -6.71
CA TRP A 190 -2.70 4.35 -6.91
C TRP A 190 -2.44 2.86 -6.93
N PHE A 191 -3.48 2.12 -6.58
CA PHE A 191 -3.47 0.67 -6.61
C PHE A 191 -4.46 0.17 -7.65
N THR A 192 -4.04 -0.83 -8.41
CA THR A 192 -4.86 -1.55 -9.39
C THR A 192 -4.87 -3.02 -9.04
N SER A 193 -6.05 -3.65 -9.00
CA SER A 193 -6.18 -5.09 -8.79
C SER A 193 -6.48 -5.80 -10.11
N PHE A 194 -5.85 -6.95 -10.30
CA PHE A 194 -6.03 -7.84 -11.45
C PHE A 194 -6.47 -9.22 -10.97
N ALA A 195 -7.27 -9.91 -11.76
CA ALA A 195 -7.80 -11.23 -11.40
C ALA A 195 -6.68 -12.26 -11.15
N ASP A 196 -5.59 -12.16 -11.92
CA ASP A 196 -4.42 -13.04 -11.87
C ASP A 196 -3.19 -12.37 -12.51
N ALA A 197 -2.09 -13.12 -12.58
CA ALA A 197 -0.83 -12.65 -13.17
C ALA A 197 -0.91 -12.44 -14.69
N ASP A 198 -1.77 -13.17 -15.39
CA ASP A 198 -1.93 -13.04 -16.85
C ASP A 198 -2.62 -11.73 -17.18
N HIS A 199 -3.71 -11.39 -16.49
CA HIS A 199 -4.39 -10.10 -16.65
C HIS A 199 -3.45 -8.91 -16.31
N HIS A 200 -2.63 -9.04 -15.27
CA HIS A 200 -1.62 -8.03 -14.94
C HIS A 200 -0.60 -7.86 -16.09
N ARG A 201 -0.07 -8.97 -16.62
CA ARG A 201 0.88 -8.96 -17.74
C ARG A 201 0.28 -8.34 -19.00
N ASP A 202 -0.96 -8.73 -19.35
CA ASP A 202 -1.67 -8.17 -20.50
C ASP A 202 -1.86 -6.65 -20.36
N HIS A 203 -2.15 -6.16 -19.15
CA HIS A 203 -2.24 -4.72 -18.88
C HIS A 203 -0.89 -4.02 -19.11
N LEU A 204 0.21 -4.56 -18.60
CA LEU A 204 1.55 -3.99 -18.81
C LEU A 204 1.94 -3.98 -20.30
N ASP A 205 1.60 -5.03 -21.03
CA ASP A 205 1.82 -5.12 -22.48
C ASP A 205 1.04 -4.04 -23.25
N ARG A 206 -0.22 -3.78 -22.87
CA ARG A 206 -1.05 -2.71 -23.45
C ARG A 206 -0.47 -1.34 -23.14
N LEU A 207 -0.03 -1.09 -21.89
CA LEU A 207 0.67 0.14 -21.52
C LEU A 207 1.91 0.37 -22.40
N ALA A 208 2.77 -0.65 -22.50
CA ALA A 208 4.04 -0.54 -23.25
C ALA A 208 3.82 -0.30 -24.75
N ARG A 209 2.73 -0.81 -25.33
CA ARG A 209 2.39 -0.66 -26.75
C ARG A 209 1.55 0.59 -27.07
N SER A 210 1.04 1.30 -26.07
CA SER A 210 0.22 2.49 -26.29
C SER A 210 1.09 3.73 -26.54
N PRO A 211 1.03 4.35 -27.74
CA PRO A 211 1.69 5.64 -27.96
C PRO A 211 1.14 6.74 -27.06
N GLU A 212 -0.17 6.71 -26.76
CA GLU A 212 -0.80 7.67 -25.86
C GLU A 212 -0.21 7.61 -24.47
N TRP A 213 -0.01 6.41 -23.93
CA TRP A 213 0.66 6.23 -22.64
C TRP A 213 2.10 6.69 -22.68
N THR A 214 2.88 6.18 -23.63
CA THR A 214 4.34 6.34 -23.63
C THR A 214 4.80 7.75 -24.04
N THR A 215 4.02 8.48 -24.85
CA THR A 215 4.42 9.81 -25.36
C THR A 215 3.65 10.97 -24.73
N ARG A 216 2.52 10.72 -24.08
CA ARG A 216 1.68 11.78 -23.52
C ARG A 216 1.40 11.60 -22.03
N LEU A 217 0.69 10.53 -21.64
CA LEU A 217 0.19 10.40 -20.26
C LEU A 217 1.30 10.16 -19.24
N GLN A 218 2.16 9.17 -19.48
CA GLN A 218 3.26 8.88 -18.55
C GLN A 218 4.24 10.04 -18.39
N PRO A 219 4.75 10.70 -19.45
CA PRO A 219 5.62 11.86 -19.30
C PRO A 219 4.98 13.04 -18.57
N ALA A 220 3.64 13.22 -18.71
CA ALA A 220 2.91 14.26 -17.98
C ALA A 220 2.70 13.93 -16.50
N LEU A 221 2.65 12.64 -16.12
CA LEU A 221 2.62 12.22 -14.72
C LEU A 221 3.99 12.42 -14.06
N ALA A 222 5.03 11.82 -14.62
CA ALA A 222 6.42 11.92 -14.19
C ALA A 222 7.35 11.29 -15.24
N PRO A 223 8.63 11.69 -15.27
CA PRO A 223 9.62 11.07 -16.16
C PRO A 223 9.76 9.55 -15.95
N THR A 224 9.66 9.12 -14.71
CA THR A 224 9.70 7.71 -14.31
C THR A 224 8.60 7.41 -13.30
N LEU A 225 8.06 6.20 -13.38
CA LEU A 225 7.07 5.68 -12.43
C LEU A 225 7.70 4.50 -11.69
N GLU A 226 7.61 4.51 -10.38
CA GLU A 226 7.89 3.33 -9.57
C GLU A 226 6.67 2.42 -9.60
N ARG A 227 6.87 1.13 -9.88
CA ARG A 227 5.80 0.14 -9.88
C ARG A 227 6.19 -1.06 -9.03
N LEU A 228 5.30 -1.43 -8.14
CA LEU A 228 5.43 -2.64 -7.33
C LEU A 228 4.43 -3.66 -7.85
N THR A 229 4.92 -4.85 -8.22
CA THR A 229 4.07 -6.00 -8.58
C THR A 229 3.88 -6.87 -7.35
N LEU A 230 2.67 -6.87 -6.83
CA LEU A 230 2.35 -7.36 -5.51
C LEU A 230 1.43 -8.59 -5.58
N ALA A 231 1.88 -9.71 -5.02
CA ALA A 231 1.03 -10.88 -4.78
C ALA A 231 0.43 -10.78 -3.37
N PRO A 232 -0.91 -10.65 -3.22
CA PRO A 232 -1.53 -10.57 -1.91
C PRO A 232 -1.24 -11.82 -1.06
N THR A 233 -1.01 -11.64 0.24
CA THR A 233 -0.97 -12.78 1.16
C THR A 233 -2.39 -13.31 1.43
N ALA A 234 -2.51 -14.43 2.11
CA ALA A 234 -3.79 -15.10 2.31
C ALA A 234 -4.86 -14.20 2.97
N ARG A 235 -4.43 -13.31 3.86
CA ARG A 235 -5.34 -12.49 4.67
C ARG A 235 -5.39 -11.01 4.25
N SER A 236 -4.84 -10.66 3.08
CA SER A 236 -4.95 -9.31 2.51
C SER A 236 -6.39 -8.97 2.16
N LEU A 237 -6.87 -7.77 2.53
CA LEU A 237 -8.19 -7.26 2.13
C LEU A 237 -8.14 -6.62 0.74
N LEU A 238 -7.05 -5.92 0.42
CA LEU A 238 -6.78 -5.42 -0.92
C LEU A 238 -6.19 -6.56 -1.76
N ARG A 239 -7.00 -7.04 -2.72
CA ARG A 239 -6.66 -8.20 -3.55
C ARG A 239 -7.49 -8.27 -4.83
#